data_5818255e5c86ef7be33585510f0c979d
#
_entry.id   5818255e5c86ef7be33585510f0c979d
#
_cell.length_a   1.000
_cell.length_b   1.000
_cell.length_c   1.000
_cell.angle_alpha   90.00
_cell.angle_beta   90.00
_cell.angle_gamma   90.00
#
_symmetry.space_group_name_H-M   'P 1'
#
loop_
_entity.id
_entity.type
_entity.pdbx_description
1 polymer ?
#
loop_
_entity_poly.entity_id
_entity_poly.type
_entity_poly.pdbx_seq_one_letter_code
_entity_poly.pdbx_strand_id
1 'polypeptide(L)'
;YLIHFRSDCIFCKIIKGELPCVKVYEDAEVMAFLDIHPVNFGHTLIVPKAHYVNIADTPVDILGKLMAVVKKITPAILKATNTNSFNLGVNNGAPAGQVIFHTHFHVMPRYEGDGYKMWGAKAYGPGEMEKLGEAVKAAI
;
A
#
# COMPACT_ATOMS: atom_id res chain seq x y z
N TYR A 1 14.67 0.99 21.97
CA TYR A 1 13.76 1.14 20.82
C TYR A 1 12.90 -0.10 20.75
N LEU A 2 11.67 0.00 21.25
CA LEU A 2 10.65 -1.00 21.01
C LEU A 2 10.24 -0.84 19.54
N ILE A 3 10.90 -1.59 18.67
CA ILE A 3 10.37 -1.84 17.34
C ILE A 3 9.03 -2.51 17.59
N HIS A 4 7.95 -1.89 17.12
CA HIS A 4 6.63 -2.47 17.20
C HIS A 4 6.56 -3.71 16.31
N PHE A 5 7.09 -4.82 16.83
CA PHE A 5 7.04 -6.13 16.19
C PHE A 5 5.85 -6.90 16.76
N ARG A 6 5.09 -7.54 15.89
CA ARG A 6 4.01 -8.43 16.30
C ARG A 6 4.28 -9.84 15.82
N SER A 7 4.38 -10.76 16.76
CA SER A 7 4.69 -12.17 16.48
C SER A 7 3.61 -12.90 15.68
N ASP A 8 2.38 -12.37 15.64
CA ASP A 8 1.25 -12.89 14.86
C ASP A 8 1.12 -12.25 13.48
N CYS A 9 1.97 -11.28 13.14
CA CYS A 9 1.93 -10.56 11.87
C CYS A 9 2.87 -11.21 10.84
N ILE A 10 2.30 -11.61 9.70
CA ILE A 10 3.07 -12.22 8.59
C ILE A 10 4.16 -11.27 8.08
N PHE A 11 3.88 -9.97 7.94
CA PHE A 11 4.88 -9.01 7.46
C PHE A 11 5.97 -8.76 8.49
N CYS A 12 5.64 -8.71 9.77
CA CYS A 12 6.66 -8.66 10.82
C CYS A 12 7.60 -9.89 10.75
N LYS A 13 7.05 -11.07 10.52
CA LYS A 13 7.85 -12.30 10.36
C LYS A 13 8.76 -12.25 9.12
N ILE A 14 8.26 -11.72 8.01
CA ILE A 14 9.06 -11.51 6.78
C ILE A 14 10.20 -10.53 7.06
N ILE A 15 9.90 -9.40 7.70
CA ILE A 15 10.89 -8.37 8.04
C ILE A 15 11.99 -8.93 8.94
N LYS A 16 11.63 -9.79 9.86
CA LYS A 16 12.57 -10.43 10.79
C LYS A 16 13.35 -11.60 10.17
N GLY A 17 12.97 -12.04 8.98
CA GLY A 17 13.60 -13.16 8.31
C GLY A 17 13.06 -14.53 8.70
N GLU A 18 11.96 -14.61 9.44
CA GLU A 18 11.33 -15.87 9.85
C GLU A 18 10.51 -16.51 8.72
N LEU A 19 10.06 -15.72 7.75
CA LEU A 19 9.37 -16.19 6.56
C LEU A 19 10.10 -15.69 5.30
N PRO A 20 10.10 -16.48 4.22
CA PRO A 20 10.77 -16.09 2.99
C PRO A 20 9.98 -14.99 2.25
N CYS A 21 10.71 -14.17 1.49
CA CYS A 21 10.15 -13.23 0.53
C CYS A 21 11.13 -12.99 -0.61
N VAL A 22 10.65 -12.47 -1.71
CA VAL A 22 11.51 -11.95 -2.78
C VAL A 22 11.66 -10.45 -2.57
N LYS A 23 12.70 -10.07 -1.84
CA LYS A 23 12.99 -8.68 -1.48
C LYS A 23 13.58 -7.93 -2.67
N VAL A 24 13.08 -6.72 -2.93
CA VAL A 24 13.56 -5.85 -4.00
C VAL A 24 14.21 -4.57 -3.49
N TYR A 25 13.95 -4.20 -2.25
CA TYR A 25 14.53 -3.02 -1.61
C TYR A 25 14.51 -3.15 -0.09
N GLU A 26 15.50 -2.59 0.56
CA GLU A 26 15.55 -2.51 2.02
C GLU A 26 16.42 -1.35 2.47
N ASP A 27 15.95 -0.62 3.45
CA ASP A 27 16.76 0.33 4.23
C ASP A 27 16.49 0.13 5.73
N ALA A 28 16.91 1.07 6.57
CA ALA A 28 16.74 0.94 8.02
C ALA A 28 15.27 0.88 8.47
N GLU A 29 14.35 1.47 7.72
CA GLU A 29 12.96 1.68 8.15
C GLU A 29 11.91 1.12 7.20
N VAL A 30 12.27 0.80 5.96
CA VAL A 30 11.35 0.37 4.91
C VAL A 30 11.88 -0.89 4.23
N MET A 31 10.98 -1.77 3.87
CA MET A 31 11.27 -2.95 3.05
C MET A 31 10.26 -3.04 1.91
N ALA A 32 10.70 -3.50 0.77
CA ALA A 32 9.82 -3.80 -0.35
C ALA A 32 10.08 -5.22 -0.87
N PHE A 33 9.02 -5.95 -1.15
CA PHE A 33 9.08 -7.33 -1.64
C PHE A 33 7.89 -7.63 -2.56
N LEU A 34 8.06 -8.62 -3.42
CA LEU A 34 7.01 -9.00 -4.35
C LEU A 34 5.83 -9.67 -3.65
N ASP A 35 4.62 -9.35 -4.08
CA ASP A 35 3.41 -10.01 -3.62
C ASP A 35 3.36 -11.43 -4.22
N ILE A 36 3.12 -12.43 -3.36
CA ILE A 36 2.97 -13.84 -3.80
C ILE A 36 1.63 -14.12 -4.49
N HIS A 37 0.66 -13.22 -4.35
CA HIS A 37 -0.64 -13.27 -5.03
C HIS A 37 -0.85 -12.00 -5.86
N PRO A 38 -0.03 -11.78 -6.90
CA PRO A 38 0.01 -10.52 -7.61
C PRO A 38 -1.26 -10.25 -8.41
N VAL A 39 -1.67 -8.98 -8.47
CA VAL A 39 -2.68 -8.50 -9.42
C VAL A 39 -2.14 -8.67 -10.85
N ASN A 40 -0.91 -8.24 -11.08
CA ASN A 40 -0.11 -8.54 -12.26
C ASN A 40 1.33 -8.85 -11.82
N PHE A 41 2.11 -9.50 -12.65
CA PHE A 41 3.51 -9.82 -12.32
C PHE A 41 4.29 -8.53 -12.04
N GLY A 42 5.07 -8.56 -10.96
CA GLY A 42 5.77 -7.38 -10.48
C GLY A 42 5.00 -6.56 -9.44
N HIS A 43 3.80 -6.96 -9.06
CA HIS A 43 3.06 -6.38 -7.93
C HIS A 43 3.96 -6.39 -6.70
N THR A 44 4.31 -5.21 -6.21
CA THR A 44 5.27 -5.02 -5.13
C THR A 44 4.58 -4.39 -3.92
N LEU A 45 4.93 -4.89 -2.74
CA LEU A 45 4.47 -4.35 -1.46
C LEU A 45 5.59 -3.53 -0.84
N ILE A 46 5.28 -2.35 -0.35
CA ILE A 46 6.20 -1.47 0.37
C ILE A 46 5.67 -1.31 1.79
N VAL A 47 6.47 -1.73 2.77
CA VAL A 47 6.06 -1.82 4.17
C VAL A 47 7.03 -1.08 5.07
N PRO A 48 6.55 -0.43 6.15
CA PRO A 48 7.43 0.01 7.23
C PRO A 48 7.93 -1.20 8.01
N LYS A 49 9.18 -1.18 8.46
CA LYS A 49 9.72 -2.27 9.31
C LYS A 49 9.06 -2.30 10.68
N ALA A 50 8.71 -1.15 11.24
CA ALA A 50 7.89 -1.07 12.44
C ALA A 50 6.43 -1.43 12.12
N HIS A 51 5.77 -2.10 13.05
CA HIS A 51 4.38 -2.51 12.87
C HIS A 51 3.42 -1.34 13.14
N TYR A 52 2.63 -1.01 12.12
CA TYR A 52 1.44 -0.15 12.22
C TYR A 52 0.29 -0.87 11.50
N VAL A 53 -0.92 -0.65 11.94
CA VAL A 53 -2.09 -1.37 11.39
C VAL A 53 -2.45 -0.87 9.99
N ASN A 54 -2.55 0.46 9.84
CA ASN A 54 -2.86 1.11 8.56
C ASN A 54 -2.36 2.57 8.59
N ILE A 55 -2.75 3.40 7.61
CA ILE A 55 -2.24 4.77 7.57
C ILE A 55 -2.72 5.65 8.73
N ALA A 56 -3.83 5.31 9.38
CA ALA A 56 -4.36 6.12 10.49
C ALA A 56 -3.43 6.13 11.71
N ASP A 57 -2.73 5.03 11.99
CA ASP A 57 -1.79 4.94 13.11
C ASP A 57 -0.31 5.00 12.67
N THR A 58 -0.04 5.09 11.37
CA THR A 58 1.32 5.24 10.85
C THR A 58 1.76 6.71 10.96
N PRO A 59 2.91 7.01 11.59
CA PRO A 59 3.42 8.38 11.65
C PRO A 59 3.63 9.01 10.27
N VAL A 60 3.41 10.32 10.17
CA VAL A 60 3.53 11.06 8.91
C VAL A 60 4.92 10.95 8.29
N ASP A 61 5.98 10.99 9.10
CA ASP A 61 7.35 10.83 8.62
C ASP A 61 7.60 9.43 8.03
N ILE A 62 7.01 8.40 8.59
CA ILE A 62 7.07 7.03 8.05
C ILE A 62 6.29 6.93 6.74
N LEU A 63 5.09 7.52 6.66
CA LEU A 63 4.35 7.60 5.40
C LEU A 63 5.16 8.29 4.31
N GLY A 64 5.86 9.36 4.65
CA GLY A 64 6.76 10.05 3.72
C GLY A 64 7.89 9.17 3.23
N LYS A 65 8.49 8.36 4.11
CA LYS A 65 9.55 7.40 3.74
C LYS A 65 9.03 6.28 2.84
N LEU A 66 7.83 5.77 3.11
CA LEU A 66 7.18 4.79 2.23
C LEU A 66 6.97 5.36 0.84
N MET A 67 6.45 6.59 0.74
CA MET A 67 6.23 7.25 -0.55
C MET A 67 7.54 7.54 -1.29
N ALA A 68 8.59 7.92 -0.59
CA ALA A 68 9.92 8.10 -1.18
C ALA A 68 10.46 6.81 -1.80
N VAL A 69 10.26 5.67 -1.12
CA VAL A 69 10.65 4.36 -1.65
C VAL A 69 9.79 3.99 -2.86
N VAL A 70 8.46 4.21 -2.81
CA VAL A 70 7.57 4.02 -3.97
C VAL A 70 8.13 4.76 -5.19
N LYS A 71 8.45 6.03 -5.03
CA LYS A 71 8.99 6.85 -6.14
C LYS A 71 10.33 6.32 -6.64
N LYS A 72 11.17 5.82 -5.75
CA LYS A 72 12.51 5.32 -6.09
C LYS A 72 12.46 4.00 -6.87
N ILE A 73 11.63 3.03 -6.45
CA ILE A 73 11.65 1.68 -7.01
C ILE A 73 10.67 1.47 -8.17
N THR A 74 9.61 2.29 -8.27
CA THR A 74 8.59 2.12 -9.31
C THR A 74 9.16 2.14 -10.73
N PRO A 75 10.09 3.05 -11.11
CA PRO A 75 10.69 3.01 -12.45
C PRO A 75 11.36 1.67 -12.77
N ALA A 76 12.02 1.05 -11.79
CA ALA A 76 12.66 -0.24 -11.97
C ALA A 76 11.63 -1.37 -12.13
N ILE A 77 10.54 -1.33 -11.37
CA ILE A 77 9.42 -2.28 -11.50
C ILE A 77 8.82 -2.19 -12.91
N LEU A 78 8.52 -0.98 -13.38
CA LEU A 78 7.93 -0.76 -14.69
C LEU A 78 8.84 -1.21 -15.82
N LYS A 79 10.14 -0.96 -15.70
CA LYS A 79 11.13 -1.45 -16.66
C LYS A 79 11.16 -2.98 -16.70
N ALA A 80 11.21 -3.63 -15.55
CA ALA A 80 11.26 -5.09 -15.45
C ALA A 80 9.98 -5.76 -15.95
N THR A 81 8.84 -5.08 -15.88
CA THR A 81 7.53 -5.61 -16.29
C THR A 81 7.05 -5.10 -17.63
N ASN A 82 7.86 -4.27 -18.30
CA ASN A 82 7.60 -3.74 -19.64
C ASN A 82 6.24 -3.03 -19.77
N THR A 83 5.96 -2.11 -18.85
CA THR A 83 4.79 -1.23 -18.90
C THR A 83 5.15 0.16 -18.40
N ASN A 84 4.34 1.15 -18.74
CA ASN A 84 4.47 2.53 -18.25
C ASN A 84 3.36 2.92 -17.27
N SER A 85 2.46 1.98 -16.95
CA SER A 85 1.27 2.27 -16.16
C SER A 85 1.23 1.42 -14.91
N PHE A 86 0.81 2.02 -13.80
CA PHE A 86 0.66 1.32 -12.53
C PHE A 86 -0.43 1.97 -11.68
N ASN A 87 -1.00 1.19 -10.79
CA ASN A 87 -1.80 1.72 -9.69
C ASN A 87 -0.96 1.68 -8.41
N LEU A 88 -1.06 2.74 -7.65
CA LEU A 88 -0.57 2.82 -6.27
C LEU A 88 -1.79 2.81 -5.35
N GLY A 89 -1.80 1.90 -4.40
CA GLY A 89 -2.92 1.79 -3.48
C GLY A 89 -2.50 1.43 -2.08
N VAL A 90 -3.35 1.75 -1.12
CA VAL A 90 -3.26 1.31 0.26
C VAL A 90 -4.67 1.05 0.77
N ASN A 91 -4.89 -0.11 1.36
CA ASN A 91 -6.19 -0.51 1.89
C ASN A 91 -6.18 -0.33 3.41
N ASN A 92 -7.16 0.40 3.92
CA ASN A 92 -7.29 0.72 5.34
C ASN A 92 -8.63 0.22 5.86
N GLY A 93 -8.59 -0.87 6.64
CA GLY A 93 -9.76 -1.54 7.16
C GLY A 93 -10.24 -2.69 6.27
N ALA A 94 -10.86 -3.70 6.89
CA ALA A 94 -11.33 -4.90 6.19
C ALA A 94 -12.36 -4.60 5.07
N PRO A 95 -13.35 -3.70 5.26
CA PRO A 95 -14.30 -3.36 4.19
C PRO A 95 -13.64 -2.71 2.97
N ALA A 96 -12.46 -2.11 3.14
CA ALA A 96 -11.68 -1.50 2.06
C ALA A 96 -10.69 -2.49 1.40
N GLY A 97 -10.71 -3.77 1.81
CA GLY A 97 -9.86 -4.80 1.24
C GLY A 97 -8.55 -5.06 1.97
N GLN A 98 -8.37 -4.49 3.17
CA GLN A 98 -7.19 -4.80 3.97
C GLN A 98 -7.30 -6.23 4.52
N VAL A 99 -6.35 -7.09 4.16
CA VAL A 99 -6.28 -8.49 4.62
C VAL A 99 -5.17 -8.65 5.66
N ILE A 100 -4.02 -8.02 5.44
CA ILE A 100 -2.89 -8.03 6.37
C ILE A 100 -2.89 -6.71 7.13
N PHE A 101 -3.01 -6.77 8.45
CA PHE A 101 -3.10 -5.57 9.32
C PHE A 101 -1.72 -5.09 9.76
N HIS A 102 -0.93 -4.79 8.77
CA HIS A 102 0.36 -4.12 8.81
C HIS A 102 0.39 -3.18 7.61
N THR A 103 0.59 -1.89 7.83
CA THR A 103 0.56 -0.88 6.77
C THR A 103 1.39 -1.31 5.57
N HIS A 104 0.80 -1.29 4.40
CA HIS A 104 1.53 -1.61 3.17
C HIS A 104 0.94 -0.89 1.97
N PHE A 105 1.83 -0.38 1.13
CA PHE A 105 1.49 0.22 -0.14
C PHE A 105 1.67 -0.82 -1.23
N HIS A 106 0.75 -0.82 -2.20
CA HIS A 106 0.80 -1.69 -3.37
C HIS A 106 1.23 -0.88 -4.58
N VAL A 107 2.26 -1.34 -5.27
CA VAL A 107 2.57 -0.88 -6.62
C VAL A 107 2.19 -2.02 -7.57
N MET A 108 1.20 -1.78 -8.39
CA MET A 108 0.62 -2.79 -9.27
C MET A 108 0.82 -2.38 -10.73
N PRO A 109 1.73 -3.02 -11.48
CA PRO A 109 1.84 -2.78 -12.93
C PRO A 109 0.51 -3.04 -13.62
N ARG A 110 0.15 -2.17 -14.57
CA ARG A 110 -1.11 -2.30 -15.30
C ARG A 110 -0.85 -2.34 -16.79
N TYR A 111 -1.68 -3.10 -17.49
CA TYR A 111 -1.59 -3.31 -18.92
C TYR A 111 -2.95 -3.08 -19.56
N GLU A 112 -2.97 -2.61 -20.79
CA GLU A 112 -4.19 -2.56 -21.57
C GLU A 112 -4.76 -3.97 -21.72
N GLY A 113 -6.05 -4.14 -21.40
CA GLY A 113 -6.72 -5.43 -21.53
C GLY A 113 -6.35 -6.46 -20.47
N ASP A 114 -5.78 -6.06 -19.33
CA ASP A 114 -5.37 -6.98 -18.26
C ASP A 114 -6.55 -7.59 -17.45
N GLY A 115 -7.78 -7.21 -17.77
CA GLY A 115 -8.98 -7.78 -17.18
C GLY A 115 -9.41 -7.15 -15.85
N TYR A 116 -8.64 -6.23 -15.29
CA TYR A 116 -8.99 -5.54 -14.05
C TYR A 116 -9.77 -4.26 -14.33
N LYS A 117 -10.85 -4.07 -13.57
CA LYS A 117 -11.71 -2.90 -13.68
C LYS A 117 -11.41 -1.90 -12.57
N MET A 118 -11.59 -0.62 -12.89
CA MET A 118 -11.55 0.43 -11.88
C MET A 118 -12.86 0.42 -11.07
N TRP A 119 -12.84 1.11 -9.94
CA TRP A 119 -14.02 1.23 -9.10
C TRP A 119 -15.18 1.89 -9.86
N GLY A 120 -16.40 1.45 -9.54
CA GLY A 120 -17.60 2.10 -10.02
C GLY A 120 -17.80 3.47 -9.36
N ALA A 121 -18.75 4.24 -9.90
CA ALA A 121 -19.11 5.55 -9.38
C ALA A 121 -20.56 5.57 -8.91
N LYS A 122 -20.85 6.46 -7.97
CA LYS A 122 -22.20 6.79 -7.51
C LYS A 122 -22.50 8.25 -7.81
N ALA A 123 -23.77 8.59 -7.91
CA ALA A 123 -24.21 9.97 -8.06
C ALA A 123 -24.78 10.47 -6.73
N TYR A 124 -24.45 11.71 -6.37
CA TYR A 124 -25.11 12.40 -5.27
C TYR A 124 -26.53 12.80 -5.66
N GLY A 125 -27.46 12.76 -4.70
CA GLY A 125 -28.74 13.44 -4.84
C GLY A 125 -28.61 14.95 -4.66
N PRO A 126 -29.71 15.70 -4.87
CA PRO A 126 -29.70 17.16 -4.73
C PRO A 126 -29.25 17.62 -3.34
N GLY A 127 -28.21 18.47 -3.28
CA GLY A 127 -27.69 19.05 -2.04
C GLY A 127 -26.84 18.12 -1.17
N GLU A 128 -26.73 16.84 -1.50
CA GLU A 128 -25.96 15.86 -0.68
C GLU A 128 -24.46 16.13 -0.68
N MET A 129 -23.89 16.50 -1.82
CA MET A 129 -22.46 16.75 -1.96
C MET A 129 -22.04 17.97 -1.13
N GLU A 130 -22.80 19.07 -1.22
CA GLU A 130 -22.55 20.29 -0.46
C GLU A 130 -22.66 20.05 1.05
N LYS A 131 -23.71 19.33 1.47
CA LYS A 131 -23.93 18.98 2.89
C LYS A 131 -22.78 18.14 3.45
N LEU A 132 -22.36 17.14 2.70
CA LEU A 132 -21.25 16.29 3.10
C LEU A 132 -19.94 17.08 3.16
N GLY A 133 -19.68 17.94 2.18
CA GLY A 133 -18.51 18.81 2.15
C GLY A 133 -18.43 19.72 3.39
N GLU A 134 -19.55 20.32 3.80
CA GLU A 134 -19.60 21.12 5.02
C GLU A 134 -19.35 20.27 6.29
N ALA A 135 -19.89 19.06 6.35
CA ALA A 135 -19.66 18.16 7.48
C ALA A 135 -18.18 17.75 7.57
N VAL A 136 -17.51 17.48 6.45
CA VAL A 136 -16.07 17.18 6.42
C VAL A 136 -15.26 18.38 6.91
N LYS A 137 -15.52 19.58 6.40
CA LYS A 137 -14.84 20.81 6.86
C LYS A 137 -15.01 21.02 8.35
N ALA A 138 -16.21 20.83 8.88
CA ALA A 138 -16.50 21.01 10.30
C ALA A 138 -15.78 19.99 11.19
N ALA A 139 -15.39 18.83 10.66
CA ALA A 139 -14.70 17.77 11.38
C ALA A 139 -13.16 17.87 11.33
N ILE A 140 -12.61 18.75 10.51
CA ILE A 140 -11.18 19.03 10.45
C ILE A 140 -10.82 20.02 11.58
#